data_d299f40bbf388986cd612bfb440df5fa
#
_entry.id   d299f40bbf388986cd612bfb440df5fa
#
_cell.length_a   1.000
_cell.length_b   1.000
_cell.length_c   1.000
_cell.angle_alpha   90.00
_cell.angle_beta   90.00
_cell.angle_gamma   90.00
#
_symmetry.space_group_name_H-M   'P 1'
#
loop_
_entity.id
_entity.type
_entity.pdbx_description
1 polymer ?
#
loop_
_entity_poly.entity_id
_entity_poly.type
_entity_poly.pdbx_seq_one_letter_code
_entity_poly.pdbx_strand_id
1 'polypeptide(L)'
;MMQTQITWIEGVVVEDEVHMSITELSQAARTPEDLIMAWVSEGVLSPSGSSPQDWRFSGDSLRRTKTAARLTRDLEINTPGLALALQLLDQIFELRAQLTRSGHREHI
;
A
#
# COMPACT_ATOMS: atom_id res chain seq x y z
N MET A 1 10.05 12.43 -21.60
CA MET A 1 10.05 10.96 -21.47
C MET A 1 9.68 10.60 -20.06
N MET A 2 8.65 9.81 -19.89
CA MET A 2 8.25 9.39 -18.54
C MET A 2 9.18 8.30 -18.05
N GLN A 3 9.62 8.46 -16.80
CA GLN A 3 10.39 7.41 -16.15
C GLN A 3 9.43 6.51 -15.40
N THR A 4 9.53 5.22 -15.64
CA THR A 4 8.76 4.24 -14.90
C THR A 4 9.50 3.93 -13.61
N GLN A 5 8.82 4.08 -12.49
CA GLN A 5 9.38 3.67 -11.20
C GLN A 5 9.15 2.19 -11.01
N ILE A 6 10.20 1.51 -10.63
CA ILE A 6 10.16 0.06 -10.44
C ILE A 6 10.40 -0.24 -8.98
N THR A 7 9.55 -1.08 -8.40
CA THR A 7 9.63 -1.46 -7.01
C THR A 7 9.63 -2.98 -6.90
N TRP A 8 10.37 -3.49 -5.92
CA TRP A 8 10.43 -4.91 -5.63
C TRP A 8 9.50 -5.25 -4.48
N ILE A 9 8.62 -6.22 -4.69
CA ILE A 9 7.73 -6.75 -3.65
C ILE A 9 7.91 -8.26 -3.64
N GLU A 10 8.48 -8.77 -2.55
CA GLU A 10 8.68 -10.22 -2.36
C GLU A 10 9.34 -10.88 -3.57
N GLY A 11 10.32 -10.20 -4.17
CA GLY A 11 11.05 -10.72 -5.33
C GLY A 11 10.34 -10.49 -6.65
N VAL A 12 9.21 -9.82 -6.66
CA VAL A 12 8.47 -9.46 -7.87
C VAL A 12 8.68 -7.99 -8.18
N VAL A 13 8.99 -7.69 -9.43
CA VAL A 13 9.13 -6.30 -9.88
C VAL A 13 7.74 -5.76 -10.19
N VAL A 14 7.40 -4.63 -9.56
CA VAL A 14 6.11 -3.97 -9.80
C VAL A 14 6.37 -2.55 -10.29
N GLU A 15 5.76 -2.18 -11.40
CA GLU A 15 5.82 -0.83 -11.92
C GLU A 15 4.77 0.03 -11.22
N ASP A 16 5.18 1.18 -10.67
CA ASP A 16 4.26 2.06 -9.95
C ASP A 16 3.16 2.62 -10.87
N GLU A 17 3.42 2.68 -12.18
CA GLU A 17 2.45 3.17 -13.14
C GLU A 17 1.42 2.12 -13.58
N VAL A 18 1.59 0.88 -13.16
CA VAL A 18 0.62 -0.18 -13.47
C VAL A 18 -0.66 0.09 -12.68
N HIS A 19 -1.78 0.03 -13.37
CA HIS A 19 -3.09 0.23 -12.76
C HIS A 19 -3.86 -1.09 -12.80
N MET A 20 -4.25 -1.54 -11.63
CA MET A 20 -4.97 -2.80 -11.46
C MET A 20 -6.42 -2.54 -11.08
N SER A 21 -7.32 -3.38 -11.59
CA SER A 21 -8.68 -3.43 -11.09
C SER A 21 -8.68 -4.04 -9.69
N ILE A 22 -9.82 -3.93 -8.99
CA ILE A 22 -9.94 -4.57 -7.68
C ILE A 22 -9.77 -6.09 -7.78
N THR A 23 -10.26 -6.70 -8.85
CA THR A 23 -10.12 -8.14 -9.06
C THR A 23 -8.64 -8.52 -9.25
N GLU A 24 -7.92 -7.73 -10.04
CA GLU A 24 -6.51 -7.96 -10.26
C GLU A 24 -5.69 -7.77 -8.97
N LEU A 25 -6.00 -6.73 -8.21
CA LEU A 25 -5.35 -6.49 -6.93
C LEU A 25 -5.62 -7.62 -5.94
N SER A 26 -6.88 -8.07 -5.87
CA SER A 26 -7.28 -9.17 -5.01
C SER A 26 -6.49 -10.43 -5.32
N GLN A 27 -6.33 -10.75 -6.59
CA GLN A 27 -5.58 -11.92 -7.00
C GLN A 27 -4.09 -11.77 -6.71
N ALA A 28 -3.51 -10.61 -7.02
CA ALA A 28 -2.08 -10.37 -6.82
C ALA A 28 -1.71 -10.37 -5.33
N ALA A 29 -2.55 -9.82 -4.49
CA ALA A 29 -2.32 -9.72 -3.05
C ALA A 29 -2.89 -10.90 -2.26
N ARG A 30 -3.61 -11.79 -2.90
CA ARG A 30 -4.30 -12.92 -2.25
C ARG A 30 -5.17 -12.45 -1.09
N THR A 31 -5.95 -11.42 -1.37
CA THR A 31 -6.79 -10.76 -0.36
C THR A 31 -8.21 -10.65 -0.94
N PRO A 32 -9.25 -11.00 -0.17
CA PRO A 32 -10.62 -10.91 -0.66
C PRO A 32 -11.01 -9.50 -1.07
N GLU A 33 -11.82 -9.39 -2.11
CA GLU A 33 -12.24 -8.08 -2.63
C GLU A 33 -13.03 -7.27 -1.60
N ASP A 34 -13.89 -7.92 -0.83
CA ASP A 34 -14.68 -7.23 0.19
C ASP A 34 -13.80 -6.63 1.28
N LEU A 35 -12.69 -7.27 1.61
CA LEU A 35 -11.74 -6.71 2.56
C LEU A 35 -11.03 -5.50 1.96
N ILE A 36 -10.64 -5.57 0.69
CA ILE A 36 -10.07 -4.43 -0.01
C ILE A 36 -11.05 -3.26 -0.03
N MET A 37 -12.33 -3.52 -0.28
CA MET A 37 -13.36 -2.49 -0.26
C MET A 37 -13.48 -1.83 1.11
N ALA A 38 -13.42 -2.63 2.18
CA ALA A 38 -13.42 -2.10 3.54
C ALA A 38 -12.20 -1.19 3.78
N TRP A 39 -11.04 -1.58 3.28
CA TRP A 39 -9.83 -0.79 3.43
C TRP A 39 -9.90 0.52 2.65
N VAL A 40 -10.53 0.53 1.49
CA VAL A 40 -10.78 1.78 0.76
C VAL A 40 -11.71 2.68 1.57
N SER A 41 -12.78 2.13 2.15
CA SER A 41 -13.71 2.89 2.99
C SER A 41 -13.02 3.54 4.19
N GLU A 42 -12.06 2.84 4.77
CA GLU A 42 -11.35 3.34 5.96
C GLU A 42 -10.13 4.21 5.60
N GLY A 43 -9.91 4.45 4.31
CA GLY A 43 -8.78 5.29 3.90
C GLY A 43 -7.43 4.59 3.91
N VAL A 44 -7.39 3.27 4.07
CA VAL A 44 -6.16 2.49 4.00
C VAL A 44 -5.61 2.48 2.58
N LEU A 45 -6.50 2.38 1.61
CA LEU A 45 -6.18 2.38 0.19
C LEU A 45 -6.92 3.52 -0.50
N SER A 46 -6.30 4.09 -1.52
CA SER A 46 -6.85 5.24 -2.25
C SER A 46 -6.74 5.00 -3.75
N PRO A 47 -7.67 4.22 -4.33
CA PRO A 47 -7.68 4.04 -5.78
C PRO A 47 -8.13 5.30 -6.50
N SER A 48 -7.80 5.42 -7.76
CA SER A 48 -8.42 6.40 -8.64
C SER A 48 -9.74 5.84 -9.16
N GLY A 49 -10.65 6.73 -9.57
CA GLY A 49 -11.96 6.33 -10.08
C GLY A 49 -13.06 6.66 -9.10
N SER A 50 -14.29 6.81 -9.61
CA SER A 50 -15.42 7.30 -8.82
C SER A 50 -16.32 6.19 -8.27
N SER A 51 -16.20 4.98 -8.78
CA SER A 51 -17.01 3.84 -8.33
C SER A 51 -16.13 2.58 -8.29
N PRO A 52 -16.55 1.55 -7.53
CA PRO A 52 -15.73 0.33 -7.43
C PRO A 52 -15.40 -0.32 -8.77
N GLN A 53 -16.31 -0.23 -9.75
CA GLN A 53 -16.06 -0.79 -11.07
C GLN A 53 -14.98 -0.03 -11.84
N ASP A 54 -14.79 1.25 -11.50
CA ASP A 54 -13.83 2.12 -12.17
C ASP A 54 -12.52 2.26 -11.40
N TRP A 55 -12.42 1.67 -10.22
CA TRP A 55 -11.22 1.79 -9.39
C TRP A 55 -10.00 1.22 -10.11
N ARG A 56 -8.91 1.98 -9.99
CA ARG A 56 -7.59 1.55 -10.47
C ARG A 56 -6.60 1.73 -9.35
N PHE A 57 -5.91 0.66 -9.04
CA PHE A 57 -4.94 0.60 -7.95
C PHE A 57 -3.53 0.59 -8.53
N SER A 58 -2.64 1.39 -7.94
CA SER A 58 -1.24 1.48 -8.35
C SER A 58 -0.41 0.33 -7.78
N GLY A 59 0.84 0.23 -8.24
CA GLY A 59 1.79 -0.71 -7.64
C GLY A 59 2.02 -0.44 -6.17
N ASP A 60 1.96 0.83 -5.75
CA ASP A 60 2.05 1.18 -4.34
C ASP A 60 0.89 0.60 -3.54
N SER A 61 -0.31 0.59 -4.12
CA SER A 61 -1.47 -0.05 -3.48
C SER A 61 -1.26 -1.54 -3.29
N LEU A 62 -0.57 -2.20 -4.22
CA LEU A 62 -0.27 -3.62 -4.07
C LEU A 62 0.64 -3.86 -2.85
N ARG A 63 1.69 -3.06 -2.71
CA ARG A 63 2.58 -3.14 -1.54
C ARG A 63 1.80 -2.93 -0.26
N ARG A 64 0.98 -1.89 -0.24
CA ARG A 64 0.20 -1.51 0.92
C ARG A 64 -0.82 -2.60 1.28
N THR A 65 -1.45 -3.19 0.27
CA THR A 65 -2.40 -4.29 0.48
C THR A 65 -1.71 -5.51 1.09
N LYS A 66 -0.53 -5.86 0.61
CA LYS A 66 0.22 -6.99 1.17
C LYS A 66 0.62 -6.73 2.61
N THR A 67 1.07 -5.52 2.92
CA THR A 67 1.42 -5.13 4.29
C THR A 67 0.19 -5.18 5.19
N ALA A 68 -0.93 -4.64 4.72
CA ALA A 68 -2.18 -4.63 5.47
C ALA A 68 -2.66 -6.05 5.77
N ALA A 69 -2.61 -6.93 4.77
CA ALA A 69 -3.02 -8.33 4.94
C ALA A 69 -2.15 -9.03 5.98
N ARG A 70 -0.84 -8.81 5.93
CA ARG A 70 0.10 -9.41 6.88
C ARG A 70 -0.16 -8.91 8.30
N LEU A 71 -0.33 -7.61 8.49
CA LEU A 71 -0.59 -7.04 9.81
C LEU A 71 -1.91 -7.53 10.37
N THR A 72 -2.95 -7.60 9.55
CA THR A 72 -4.25 -8.11 9.97
C THR A 72 -4.14 -9.55 10.44
N ARG A 73 -3.44 -10.39 9.68
CA ARG A 73 -3.31 -11.80 9.99
C ARG A 73 -2.43 -12.03 11.22
N ASP A 74 -1.29 -11.34 11.29
CA ASP A 74 -0.29 -11.63 12.32
C ASP A 74 -0.62 -10.97 13.65
N LEU A 75 -1.28 -9.81 13.64
CA LEU A 75 -1.57 -9.03 14.83
C LEU A 75 -3.07 -9.00 15.17
N GLU A 76 -3.90 -9.58 14.31
CA GLU A 76 -5.35 -9.64 14.51
C GLU A 76 -5.98 -8.27 14.78
N ILE A 77 -5.43 -7.22 14.15
CA ILE A 77 -5.99 -5.87 14.31
C ILE A 77 -7.19 -5.68 13.38
N ASN A 78 -8.16 -4.91 13.85
CA ASN A 78 -9.32 -4.57 13.03
C ASN A 78 -8.96 -3.49 12.01
N THR A 79 -9.88 -3.19 11.08
CA THR A 79 -9.62 -2.24 10.01
C THR A 79 -9.32 -0.83 10.51
N PRO A 80 -10.04 -0.26 11.50
CA PRO A 80 -9.64 1.04 12.05
C PRO A 80 -8.25 1.07 12.66
N GLY A 81 -7.89 0.02 13.39
CA GLY A 81 -6.54 -0.11 13.95
C GLY A 81 -5.49 -0.24 12.87
N LEU A 82 -5.80 -0.98 11.81
CA LEU A 82 -4.93 -1.10 10.63
C LEU A 82 -4.69 0.26 9.98
N ALA A 83 -5.75 1.06 9.81
CA ALA A 83 -5.62 2.38 9.22
C ALA A 83 -4.66 3.25 10.04
N LEU A 84 -4.77 3.21 11.37
CA LEU A 84 -3.86 3.94 12.25
C LEU A 84 -2.43 3.42 12.13
N ALA A 85 -2.24 2.10 12.13
CA ALA A 85 -0.91 1.50 12.05
C ALA A 85 -0.20 1.91 10.76
N LEU A 86 -0.91 1.86 9.62
CA LEU A 86 -0.32 2.24 8.34
C LEU A 86 -0.03 3.73 8.27
N GLN A 87 -0.87 4.56 8.86
CA GLN A 87 -0.62 6.00 8.95
C GLN A 87 0.67 6.28 9.73
N LEU A 88 0.86 5.59 10.85
CA LEU A 88 2.08 5.75 11.64
C LEU A 88 3.31 5.25 10.89
N LEU A 89 3.21 4.14 10.17
CA LEU A 89 4.30 3.66 9.34
C LEU A 89 4.65 4.67 8.24
N ASP A 90 3.64 5.27 7.62
CA ASP A 90 3.87 6.32 6.61
C ASP A 90 4.67 7.48 7.21
N GLN A 91 4.33 7.88 8.43
CA GLN A 91 5.06 8.96 9.12
C GLN A 91 6.49 8.56 9.42
N ILE A 92 6.72 7.32 9.86
CA ILE A 92 8.07 6.83 10.13
C ILE A 92 8.91 6.86 8.86
N PHE A 93 8.37 6.37 7.75
CA PHE A 93 9.08 6.36 6.47
C PHE A 93 9.40 7.78 6.00
N GLU A 94 8.44 8.71 6.16
CA GLU A 94 8.65 10.11 5.78
C GLU A 94 9.75 10.75 6.64
N LEU A 95 9.72 10.52 7.96
CA LEU A 95 10.74 11.07 8.85
C LEU A 95 12.12 10.52 8.53
N ARG A 96 12.21 9.23 8.23
CA ARG A 96 13.49 8.62 7.83
C ARG A 96 14.00 9.22 6.53
N ALA A 97 13.10 9.44 5.57
CA ALA A 97 13.47 10.07 4.31
C ALA A 97 13.99 11.49 4.52
N GLN A 98 13.35 12.25 5.43
CA GLN A 98 13.82 13.60 5.78
C GLN A 98 15.20 13.59 6.41
N LEU A 99 15.46 12.64 7.31
CA LEU A 99 16.79 12.51 7.93
C LEU A 99 17.86 12.20 6.88
N THR A 100 17.56 11.31 5.96
CA THR A 100 18.49 10.98 4.88
C THR A 100 18.77 12.19 4.00
N ARG A 101 17.72 12.95 3.63
CA ARG A 101 17.89 14.14 2.79
C ARG A 101 18.67 15.25 3.49
N SER A 102 18.57 15.35 4.81
CA SER A 102 19.29 16.36 5.56
C SER A 102 20.74 15.97 5.88
N GLY A 103 21.19 14.80 5.42
CA GLY A 103 22.55 14.34 5.64
C GLY A 103 22.81 13.74 7.00
N HIS A 104 21.79 13.56 7.82
CA HIS A 104 21.94 12.90 9.11
C HIS A 104 22.06 11.39 8.93
N ARG A 105 22.95 10.79 9.69
CA ARG A 105 23.10 9.34 9.72
C ARG A 105 22.47 8.81 10.99
N GLU A 106 21.74 7.72 10.85
CA GLU A 106 21.28 7.00 12.01
C GLU A 106 22.44 6.21 12.59
N HIS A 107 22.73 6.44 13.85
CA HIS A 107 23.68 5.63 14.59
C HIS A 107 22.90 4.62 15.39
N ILE A 108 23.18 3.38 15.13
CA ILE A 108 22.56 2.29 15.83
C ILE A 108 23.60 1.64 16.74
#